data_ecc4160a1fdf2d2a30ed551aadb6a1e7
#
_entry.id   ecc4160a1fdf2d2a30ed551aadb6a1e7
#
_cell.length_a   1.000
_cell.length_b   1.000
_cell.length_c   1.000
_cell.angle_alpha   90.00
_cell.angle_beta   90.00
_cell.angle_gamma   90.00
#
_symmetry.space_group_name_H-M   'P 1'
#
loop_
_entity.id
_entity.type
_entity.pdbx_description
1 polymer ?
#
loop_
_entity_poly.entity_id
_entity_poly.type
_entity_poly.pdbx_seq_one_letter_code
_entity_poly.pdbx_strand_id
1 'polypeptide(L)'
;VFLGDMAVGKTSIINRCIRNAFSDLHTPTVGVGYEQMYVKVNEKTIRTEIWDTAGQEKYLSLAPMYYKNAQGAIIVFDITNYHSFTRTKQWVKQVSDENPSCKFILVGNKADIEQQREVTKQLADKLASEYNAIYAEVSAKTGEGMDNFIQNFVTRNLVDTETNKKLISFGSNGRKGCC
;
A
#
# COMPACT_ATOMS: atom_id res chain seq x y z
N VAL A 1 2.24 4.37 2.60
CA VAL A 1 3.63 4.00 2.31
C VAL A 1 3.68 2.82 1.35
N PHE A 2 4.62 2.83 0.39
CA PHE A 2 4.90 1.69 -0.49
C PHE A 2 6.06 0.88 0.08
N LEU A 3 5.87 -0.42 0.23
CA LEU A 3 6.84 -1.38 0.78
C LEU A 3 6.97 -2.60 -0.15
N GLY A 4 8.06 -3.32 -0.03
CA GLY A 4 8.35 -4.51 -0.84
C GLY A 4 9.79 -4.54 -1.29
N ASP A 5 10.23 -5.65 -1.83
CA ASP A 5 11.61 -5.87 -2.23
C ASP A 5 12.10 -4.96 -3.36
N MET A 6 13.37 -4.97 -3.63
CA MET A 6 13.97 -4.26 -4.76
C MET A 6 13.41 -4.80 -6.09
N ALA A 7 13.22 -3.91 -7.07
CA ALA A 7 12.79 -4.23 -8.42
C ALA A 7 11.37 -4.83 -8.58
N VAL A 8 10.53 -4.87 -7.52
CA VAL A 8 9.12 -5.27 -7.65
C VAL A 8 8.26 -4.20 -8.34
N GLY A 9 8.77 -2.97 -8.50
CA GLY A 9 8.14 -1.90 -9.26
C GLY A 9 7.33 -0.89 -8.44
N LYS A 10 7.66 -0.65 -7.17
CA LYS A 10 7.01 0.37 -6.31
C LYS A 10 6.99 1.74 -6.97
N THR A 11 8.16 2.27 -7.30
CA THR A 11 8.34 3.55 -8.01
C THR A 11 7.61 3.59 -9.35
N SER A 12 7.61 2.47 -10.09
CA SER A 12 6.92 2.39 -11.39
C SER A 12 5.40 2.50 -11.23
N ILE A 13 4.83 1.85 -10.20
CA ILE A 13 3.42 1.97 -9.86
C ILE A 13 3.08 3.42 -9.49
N ILE A 14 3.87 4.06 -8.64
CA ILE A 14 3.67 5.45 -8.23
C ILE A 14 3.72 6.38 -9.44
N ASN A 15 4.73 6.25 -10.31
CA ASN A 15 4.84 7.05 -11.52
C ASN A 15 3.66 6.83 -12.47
N ARG A 16 3.18 5.59 -12.61
CA ARG A 16 1.98 5.29 -13.40
C ARG A 16 0.74 5.98 -12.81
N CYS A 17 0.54 5.91 -11.50
CA CYS A 17 -0.61 6.53 -10.83
C CYS A 17 -0.60 8.06 -10.96
N ILE A 18 0.55 8.69 -10.78
CA ILE A 18 0.63 10.16 -10.68
C ILE A 18 0.80 10.82 -12.06
N ARG A 19 1.64 10.22 -12.93
CA ARG A 19 2.08 10.83 -14.18
C ARG A 19 1.58 10.09 -15.42
N ASN A 20 0.87 8.97 -15.25
CA ASN A 20 0.52 8.02 -16.30
C ASN A 20 1.74 7.63 -17.16
N ALA A 21 2.92 7.50 -16.54
CA ALA A 21 4.18 7.25 -17.20
C ALA A 21 4.82 5.95 -16.71
N PHE A 22 5.53 5.30 -17.62
CA PHE A 22 6.39 4.15 -17.34
C PHE A 22 7.71 4.30 -18.09
N SER A 23 8.80 3.85 -17.49
CA SER A 23 10.12 3.80 -18.13
C SER A 23 10.71 2.41 -17.94
N ASP A 24 11.24 1.83 -19.00
CA ASP A 24 12.01 0.58 -18.91
C ASP A 24 13.43 0.83 -18.34
N LEU A 25 13.88 2.09 -18.31
CA LEU A 25 15.14 2.49 -17.67
C LEU A 25 14.90 2.72 -16.19
N HIS A 26 15.26 1.75 -15.35
CA HIS A 26 15.11 1.81 -13.92
C HIS A 26 16.43 2.09 -13.22
N THR A 27 16.50 3.25 -12.58
CA THR A 27 17.52 3.52 -11.56
C THR A 27 16.96 3.08 -10.22
N PRO A 28 17.67 2.24 -9.44
CA PRO A 28 17.21 1.86 -8.11
C PRO A 28 16.96 3.10 -7.23
N THR A 29 15.83 3.10 -6.53
CA THR A 29 15.51 4.18 -5.58
C THR A 29 16.55 4.20 -4.47
N VAL A 30 17.14 5.37 -4.21
CA VAL A 30 18.07 5.61 -3.12
C VAL A 30 17.34 6.39 -2.04
N GLY A 31 17.23 5.80 -0.84
CA GLY A 31 16.51 6.44 0.26
C GLY A 31 14.99 6.34 0.12
N VAL A 32 14.28 7.45 0.26
CA VAL A 32 12.82 7.52 0.21
C VAL A 32 12.38 8.71 -0.63
N GLY A 33 11.45 8.47 -1.56
CA GLY A 33 10.75 9.49 -2.33
C GLY A 33 9.47 9.91 -1.63
N TYR A 34 9.10 11.19 -1.77
CA TYR A 34 7.83 11.73 -1.32
C TYR A 34 7.05 12.28 -2.51
N GLU A 35 5.80 11.84 -2.64
CA GLU A 35 4.89 12.27 -3.69
C GLU A 35 3.52 12.60 -3.11
N GLN A 36 2.75 13.41 -3.83
CA GLN A 36 1.36 13.72 -3.49
C GLN A 36 0.46 13.41 -4.66
N MET A 37 -0.71 12.87 -4.35
CA MET A 37 -1.79 12.75 -5.32
C MET A 37 -3.14 13.09 -4.70
N TYR A 38 -4.10 13.42 -5.55
CA TYR A 38 -5.48 13.64 -5.13
C TYR A 38 -6.36 12.50 -5.61
N VAL A 39 -7.00 11.82 -4.67
CA VAL A 39 -7.89 10.69 -4.94
C VAL A 39 -9.33 11.14 -4.74
N LYS A 40 -10.19 10.92 -5.75
CA LYS A 40 -11.64 11.16 -5.62
C LYS A 40 -12.30 9.94 -4.97
N VAL A 41 -12.96 10.17 -3.85
CA VAL A 41 -13.75 9.16 -3.15
C VAL A 41 -15.15 9.74 -2.94
N ASN A 42 -16.14 9.21 -3.65
CA ASN A 42 -17.47 9.79 -3.75
C ASN A 42 -17.38 11.26 -4.24
N GLU A 43 -17.94 12.20 -3.48
CA GLU A 43 -17.89 13.64 -3.79
C GLU A 43 -16.71 14.39 -3.17
N LYS A 44 -15.85 13.66 -2.41
CA LYS A 44 -14.69 14.26 -1.73
C LYS A 44 -13.42 14.02 -2.51
N THR A 45 -12.58 15.04 -2.56
CA THR A 45 -11.20 14.92 -3.05
C THR A 45 -10.25 14.84 -1.84
N ILE A 46 -9.45 13.78 -1.79
CA ILE A 46 -8.56 13.49 -0.68
C ILE A 46 -7.13 13.65 -1.12
N ARG A 47 -6.42 14.51 -0.42
CA ARG A 47 -4.99 14.64 -0.56
C ARG A 47 -4.33 13.42 0.07
N THR A 48 -3.64 12.65 -0.76
CA THR A 48 -2.95 11.43 -0.36
C THR A 48 -1.45 11.65 -0.46
N GLU A 49 -0.76 11.45 0.64
CA GLU A 49 0.70 11.54 0.73
C GLU A 49 1.30 10.14 0.55
N ILE A 50 2.26 10.00 -0.35
CA ILE A 50 2.85 8.73 -0.74
C ILE A 50 4.34 8.75 -0.44
N TRP A 51 4.79 7.73 0.28
CA TRP A 51 6.20 7.50 0.58
C TRP A 51 6.68 6.30 -0.23
N ASP A 52 7.58 6.55 -1.19
CA ASP A 52 8.23 5.54 -2.03
C ASP A 52 9.52 5.08 -1.38
N THR A 53 9.55 3.87 -0.86
CA THR A 53 10.72 3.37 -0.15
C THR A 53 11.65 2.57 -1.06
N ALA A 54 12.96 2.71 -0.84
CA ALA A 54 13.93 1.81 -1.43
C ALA A 54 13.72 0.38 -0.94
N GLY A 55 13.64 -0.58 -1.87
CA GLY A 55 13.45 -2.00 -1.54
C GLY A 55 14.74 -2.73 -1.13
N GLN A 56 15.84 -2.01 -0.93
CA GLN A 56 17.11 -2.63 -0.52
C GLN A 56 17.15 -2.83 0.99
N GLU A 57 17.63 -3.97 1.43
CA GLU A 57 17.76 -4.37 2.85
C GLU A 57 18.58 -3.39 3.69
N LYS A 58 19.56 -2.72 3.11
CA LYS A 58 20.39 -1.72 3.81
C LYS A 58 19.61 -0.48 4.29
N TYR A 59 18.39 -0.25 3.77
CA TYR A 59 17.52 0.84 4.20
C TYR A 59 16.38 0.40 5.11
N LEU A 60 16.30 -0.90 5.44
CA LEU A 60 15.24 -1.45 6.30
C LEU A 60 15.20 -0.78 7.68
N SER A 61 16.36 -0.39 8.22
CA SER A 61 16.42 0.31 9.52
C SER A 61 15.75 1.68 9.54
N LEU A 62 15.57 2.31 8.38
CA LEU A 62 14.88 3.60 8.24
C LEU A 62 13.38 3.43 7.95
N ALA A 63 12.96 2.26 7.51
CA ALA A 63 11.57 1.99 7.13
C ALA A 63 10.55 2.31 8.25
N PRO A 64 10.81 2.02 9.55
CA PRO A 64 9.89 2.35 10.62
C PRO A 64 9.49 3.82 10.69
N MET A 65 10.38 4.73 10.33
CA MET A 65 10.09 6.18 10.33
C MET A 65 8.94 6.54 9.36
N TYR A 66 8.74 5.75 8.30
CA TYR A 66 7.77 6.04 7.24
C TYR A 66 6.44 5.35 7.44
N TYR A 67 6.39 4.19 8.12
CA TYR A 67 5.13 3.48 8.34
C TYR A 67 4.54 3.62 9.75
N LYS A 68 5.32 4.12 10.72
CA LYS A 68 4.84 4.29 12.11
C LYS A 68 3.56 5.12 12.22
N ASN A 69 3.40 6.15 11.37
CA ASN A 69 2.22 7.01 11.32
C ASN A 69 1.42 6.84 10.02
N ALA A 70 1.74 5.85 9.19
CA ALA A 70 1.03 5.64 7.94
C ALA A 70 -0.38 5.11 8.20
N GLN A 71 -1.38 5.67 7.53
CA GLN A 71 -2.75 5.16 7.55
C GLN A 71 -2.88 3.86 6.78
N GLY A 72 -2.00 3.66 5.80
CA GLY A 72 -2.00 2.46 4.99
C GLY A 72 -0.64 2.11 4.40
N ALA A 73 -0.42 0.82 4.21
CA ALA A 73 0.76 0.26 3.57
C ALA A 73 0.37 -0.53 2.32
N ILE A 74 0.97 -0.17 1.20
CA ILE A 74 0.85 -0.85 -0.08
C ILE A 74 2.08 -1.75 -0.22
N ILE A 75 1.86 -3.05 -0.06
CA ILE A 75 2.94 -4.04 -0.09
C ILE A 75 2.98 -4.67 -1.47
N VAL A 76 4.04 -4.38 -2.20
CA VAL A 76 4.21 -4.77 -3.60
C VAL A 76 5.11 -5.97 -3.72
N PHE A 77 4.70 -6.94 -4.54
CA PHE A 77 5.51 -8.05 -5.00
C PHE A 77 5.41 -8.19 -6.52
N ASP A 78 6.33 -8.94 -7.11
CA ASP A 78 6.35 -9.28 -8.53
C ASP A 78 5.72 -10.65 -8.71
N ILE A 79 4.66 -10.76 -9.55
CA ILE A 79 3.98 -12.05 -9.79
C ILE A 79 4.88 -13.11 -10.42
N THR A 80 5.99 -12.68 -11.05
CA THR A 80 6.99 -13.53 -11.68
C THR A 80 8.15 -13.91 -10.76
N ASN A 81 8.05 -13.55 -9.46
CA ASN A 81 9.10 -13.80 -8.48
C ASN A 81 8.50 -14.25 -7.14
N TYR A 82 8.46 -15.56 -6.93
CA TYR A 82 7.91 -16.17 -5.73
C TYR A 82 8.62 -15.73 -4.44
N HIS A 83 9.93 -15.44 -4.52
CA HIS A 83 10.68 -14.94 -3.37
C HIS A 83 10.14 -13.58 -2.90
N SER A 84 9.90 -12.64 -3.81
CA SER A 84 9.34 -11.34 -3.48
C SER A 84 7.95 -11.45 -2.82
N PHE A 85 7.15 -12.44 -3.23
CA PHE A 85 5.86 -12.74 -2.62
C PHE A 85 6.03 -13.29 -1.19
N THR A 86 6.92 -14.23 -0.96
CA THR A 86 7.13 -14.78 0.39
C THR A 86 7.58 -13.73 1.39
N ARG A 87 8.33 -12.73 0.93
CA ARG A 87 8.79 -11.62 1.76
C ARG A 87 7.70 -10.62 2.16
N THR A 88 6.54 -10.64 1.48
CA THR A 88 5.40 -9.79 1.88
C THR A 88 4.98 -10.03 3.33
N LYS A 89 5.06 -11.27 3.82
CA LYS A 89 4.76 -11.61 5.22
C LYS A 89 5.66 -10.86 6.21
N GLN A 90 6.93 -10.70 5.88
CA GLN A 90 7.88 -9.97 6.73
C GLN A 90 7.54 -8.48 6.75
N TRP A 91 7.19 -7.89 5.59
CA TRP A 91 6.77 -6.51 5.49
C TRP A 91 5.49 -6.24 6.29
N VAL A 92 4.46 -7.10 6.14
CA VAL A 92 3.23 -6.98 6.93
C VAL A 92 3.53 -7.05 8.42
N LYS A 93 4.34 -8.04 8.85
CA LYS A 93 4.71 -8.21 10.26
C LYS A 93 5.40 -6.97 10.81
N GLN A 94 6.43 -6.45 10.13
CA GLN A 94 7.17 -5.27 10.56
C GLN A 94 6.27 -4.05 10.76
N VAL A 95 5.35 -3.81 9.81
CA VAL A 95 4.40 -2.70 9.92
C VAL A 95 3.41 -2.94 11.05
N SER A 96 2.87 -4.16 11.19
CA SER A 96 1.89 -4.48 12.25
C SER A 96 2.48 -4.36 13.65
N ASP A 97 3.75 -4.72 13.82
CA ASP A 97 4.44 -4.63 15.11
C ASP A 97 4.61 -3.16 15.56
N GLU A 98 4.86 -2.23 14.63
CA GLU A 98 5.08 -0.81 14.90
C GLU A 98 3.79 0.05 14.81
N ASN A 99 2.86 -0.36 13.97
CA ASN A 99 1.61 0.36 13.71
C ASN A 99 0.44 -0.61 13.49
N PRO A 100 -0.14 -1.15 14.58
CA PRO A 100 -1.23 -2.12 14.49
C PRO A 100 -2.51 -1.60 13.82
N SER A 101 -2.66 -0.28 13.72
CA SER A 101 -3.83 0.35 13.06
C SER A 101 -3.66 0.52 11.55
N CYS A 102 -2.46 0.28 11.01
CA CYS A 102 -2.18 0.40 9.58
C CYS A 102 -3.03 -0.57 8.76
N LYS A 103 -3.62 -0.06 7.68
CA LYS A 103 -4.37 -0.90 6.73
C LYS A 103 -3.45 -1.38 5.63
N PHE A 104 -3.71 -2.60 5.13
CA PHE A 104 -2.86 -3.22 4.11
C PHE A 104 -3.59 -3.42 2.80
N ILE A 105 -2.85 -3.25 1.70
CA ILE A 105 -3.16 -3.83 0.40
C ILE A 105 -1.94 -4.58 -0.11
N LEU A 106 -2.14 -5.81 -0.58
CA LEU A 106 -1.13 -6.57 -1.30
C LEU A 106 -1.31 -6.31 -2.80
N VAL A 107 -0.22 -5.98 -3.48
CA VAL A 107 -0.25 -5.66 -4.91
C VAL A 107 0.72 -6.57 -5.65
N GLY A 108 0.18 -7.45 -6.49
CA GLY A 108 0.94 -8.24 -7.47
C GLY A 108 1.17 -7.38 -8.70
N ASN A 109 2.42 -6.96 -8.91
CA ASN A 109 2.80 -6.18 -10.09
C ASN A 109 3.35 -7.07 -11.20
N LYS A 110 3.49 -6.49 -12.40
CA LYS A 110 3.94 -7.11 -13.65
C LYS A 110 2.95 -8.14 -14.20
N ALA A 111 1.64 -7.89 -14.04
CA ALA A 111 0.59 -8.75 -14.55
C ALA A 111 0.66 -8.94 -16.09
N ASP A 112 1.33 -8.05 -16.80
CA ASP A 112 1.62 -8.16 -18.23
C ASP A 112 2.54 -9.33 -18.60
N ILE A 113 3.28 -9.89 -17.63
CA ILE A 113 4.20 -11.02 -17.86
C ILE A 113 3.56 -12.34 -17.38
N GLU A 114 2.29 -12.55 -17.68
CA GLU A 114 1.50 -13.73 -17.25
C GLU A 114 2.17 -15.07 -17.54
N GLN A 115 2.90 -15.18 -18.67
CA GLN A 115 3.59 -16.41 -19.08
C GLN A 115 4.73 -16.83 -18.14
N GLN A 116 5.23 -15.91 -17.32
CA GLN A 116 6.29 -16.14 -16.33
C GLN A 116 5.74 -16.12 -14.89
N ARG A 117 4.43 -16.22 -14.72
CA ARG A 117 3.80 -16.18 -13.39
C ARG A 117 4.29 -17.32 -12.51
N GLU A 118 4.79 -16.99 -11.34
CA GLU A 118 5.13 -17.92 -10.26
C GLU A 118 4.12 -17.87 -9.10
N VAL A 119 3.38 -16.75 -8.99
CA VAL A 119 2.41 -16.53 -7.91
C VAL A 119 1.00 -16.52 -8.47
N THR A 120 0.19 -17.52 -8.10
CA THR A 120 -1.22 -17.57 -8.51
C THR A 120 -2.08 -16.56 -7.75
N LYS A 121 -3.17 -16.10 -8.39
CA LYS A 121 -4.15 -15.20 -7.75
C LYS A 121 -4.70 -15.78 -6.46
N GLN A 122 -5.05 -17.07 -6.48
CA GLN A 122 -5.59 -17.77 -5.30
C GLN A 122 -4.62 -17.74 -4.11
N LEU A 123 -3.32 -17.91 -4.39
CA LEU A 123 -2.30 -17.87 -3.34
C LEU A 123 -2.17 -16.46 -2.72
N ALA A 124 -2.21 -15.45 -3.58
CA ALA A 124 -2.13 -14.06 -3.14
C ALA A 124 -3.41 -13.61 -2.39
N ASP A 125 -4.60 -13.99 -2.87
CA ASP A 125 -5.87 -13.73 -2.19
C ASP A 125 -5.93 -14.39 -0.81
N LYS A 126 -5.44 -15.64 -0.72
CA LYS A 126 -5.36 -16.35 0.57
C LYS A 126 -4.47 -15.57 1.54
N LEU A 127 -3.30 -15.15 1.11
CA LEU A 127 -2.37 -14.38 1.95
C LEU A 127 -2.98 -13.04 2.37
N ALA A 128 -3.63 -12.32 1.46
CA ALA A 128 -4.31 -11.07 1.77
C ALA A 128 -5.39 -11.27 2.84
N SER A 129 -6.17 -12.34 2.72
CA SER A 129 -7.22 -12.70 3.68
C SER A 129 -6.66 -12.99 5.08
N GLU A 130 -5.50 -13.65 5.19
CA GLU A 130 -4.82 -13.93 6.46
C GLU A 130 -4.50 -12.64 7.24
N TYR A 131 -4.26 -11.52 6.53
CA TYR A 131 -3.92 -10.22 7.12
C TYR A 131 -5.05 -9.19 7.05
N ASN A 132 -6.26 -9.61 6.73
CA ASN A 132 -7.40 -8.70 6.51
C ASN A 132 -7.05 -7.56 5.53
N ALA A 133 -6.24 -7.88 4.52
CA ALA A 133 -5.81 -6.98 3.46
C ALA A 133 -6.68 -7.15 2.20
N ILE A 134 -6.62 -6.16 1.31
CA ILE A 134 -7.14 -6.27 -0.05
C ILE A 134 -6.00 -6.83 -0.92
N TYR A 135 -6.34 -7.64 -1.91
CA TYR A 135 -5.43 -8.01 -2.98
C TYR A 135 -5.81 -7.31 -4.28
N ALA A 136 -4.82 -6.86 -5.03
CA ALA A 136 -4.98 -6.32 -6.38
C ALA A 136 -3.82 -6.77 -7.26
N GLU A 137 -4.10 -7.02 -8.55
CA GLU A 137 -3.06 -7.21 -9.56
C GLU A 137 -3.00 -6.00 -10.49
N VAL A 138 -1.79 -5.59 -10.81
CA VAL A 138 -1.53 -4.43 -11.68
C VAL A 138 -0.36 -4.69 -12.64
N SER A 139 -0.33 -3.95 -13.72
CA SER A 139 0.87 -3.76 -14.52
C SER A 139 1.22 -2.28 -14.57
N ALA A 140 2.29 -1.89 -13.92
CA ALA A 140 2.81 -0.53 -14.04
C ALA A 140 3.23 -0.22 -15.49
N LYS A 141 3.60 -1.24 -16.27
CA LYS A 141 4.01 -1.11 -17.68
C LYS A 141 2.84 -0.79 -18.59
N THR A 142 1.79 -1.58 -18.55
CA THR A 142 0.61 -1.41 -19.43
C THR A 142 -0.43 -0.46 -18.87
N GLY A 143 -0.48 -0.27 -17.55
CA GLY A 143 -1.53 0.46 -16.84
C GLY A 143 -2.71 -0.43 -16.42
N GLU A 144 -2.70 -1.72 -16.73
CA GLU A 144 -3.76 -2.65 -16.35
C GLU A 144 -3.91 -2.71 -14.84
N GLY A 145 -5.16 -2.69 -14.35
CA GLY A 145 -5.50 -2.75 -12.92
C GLY A 145 -5.18 -1.49 -12.13
N MET A 146 -4.60 -0.44 -12.75
CA MET A 146 -4.14 0.76 -12.04
C MET A 146 -5.27 1.71 -11.62
N ASP A 147 -6.37 1.74 -12.37
CA ASP A 147 -7.39 2.79 -12.22
C ASP A 147 -8.14 2.77 -10.89
N ASN A 148 -8.28 1.62 -10.28
CA ASN A 148 -9.18 1.46 -9.12
C ASN A 148 -8.48 1.04 -7.83
N PHE A 149 -7.24 0.53 -7.85
CA PHE A 149 -6.69 -0.07 -6.64
C PHE A 149 -6.38 0.97 -5.56
N ILE A 150 -5.79 2.11 -5.91
CA ILE A 150 -5.54 3.21 -4.96
C ILE A 150 -6.85 3.80 -4.46
N GLN A 151 -7.84 4.00 -5.34
CA GLN A 151 -9.14 4.51 -4.95
C GLN A 151 -9.83 3.58 -3.95
N ASN A 152 -9.84 2.28 -4.22
CA ASN A 152 -10.41 1.27 -3.33
C ASN A 152 -9.69 1.26 -1.98
N PHE A 153 -8.37 1.36 -2.00
CA PHE A 153 -7.57 1.39 -0.79
C PHE A 153 -7.82 2.64 0.06
N VAL A 154 -7.86 3.81 -0.57
CA VAL A 154 -8.15 5.08 0.13
C VAL A 154 -9.58 5.09 0.67
N THR A 155 -10.55 4.59 -0.09
CA THR A 155 -11.95 4.48 0.34
C THR A 155 -12.08 3.63 1.59
N ARG A 156 -11.45 2.46 1.62
CA ARG A 156 -11.47 1.55 2.77
C ARG A 156 -10.86 2.20 4.03
N ASN A 157 -9.72 2.86 3.88
CA ASN A 157 -9.04 3.48 5.02
C ASN A 157 -9.81 4.68 5.59
N LEU A 158 -10.50 5.43 4.73
CA LEU A 158 -11.29 6.60 5.15
C LEU A 158 -12.59 6.24 5.87
N VAL A 159 -13.32 5.26 5.34
CA VAL A 159 -14.56 4.79 5.97
C VAL A 159 -14.28 4.32 7.39
N ASP A 160 -13.22 3.56 7.60
CA ASP A 160 -12.83 3.09 8.93
C ASP A 160 -12.43 4.25 9.87
N THR A 161 -11.78 5.30 9.35
CA THR A 161 -11.35 6.46 10.16
C THR A 161 -12.54 7.36 10.57
N GLU A 162 -13.52 7.54 9.72
CA GLU A 162 -14.74 8.31 10.04
C GLU A 162 -15.61 7.59 11.07
N THR A 163 -15.70 6.26 10.99
CA THR A 163 -16.43 5.44 11.96
C THR A 163 -15.80 5.55 13.35
N ASN A 164 -14.49 5.49 13.45
CA ASN A 164 -13.77 5.64 14.72
C ASN A 164 -13.89 7.06 15.30
N LYS A 165 -13.87 8.12 14.47
CA LYS A 165 -14.10 9.49 14.94
C LYS A 165 -15.50 9.71 15.48
N LYS A 166 -16.53 9.10 14.86
CA LYS A 166 -17.91 9.16 15.39
C LYS A 166 -18.05 8.45 16.74
N LEU A 167 -17.40 7.30 16.92
CA LEU A 167 -17.42 6.59 18.20
C LEU A 167 -16.75 7.39 19.34
N ILE A 168 -15.64 8.06 19.03
CA ILE A 168 -14.94 8.92 20.02
C ILE A 168 -15.78 10.16 20.39
N SER A 169 -16.51 10.75 19.44
CA SER A 169 -17.36 11.92 19.69
C SER A 169 -18.62 11.59 20.50
N PHE A 170 -19.11 10.35 20.45
CA PHE A 170 -20.24 9.90 21.28
C PHE A 170 -19.82 9.55 22.71
N GLY A 171 -18.52 9.26 22.95
CA GLY A 171 -18.02 8.93 24.30
C GLY A 171 -17.68 10.13 25.19
N SER A 172 -17.64 11.35 24.65
CA SER A 172 -17.25 12.56 25.40
C SER A 172 -18.41 13.39 26.00
N ASN A 173 -19.66 12.96 25.79
CA ASN A 173 -20.84 13.70 26.33
C ASN A 173 -21.50 13.01 27.52
N GLY A 174 -20.73 12.60 28.50
CA GLY A 174 -21.27 11.98 29.71
C GLY A 174 -20.51 12.28 30.98
N ARG A 175 -20.36 13.55 31.36
CA ARG A 175 -20.18 13.97 32.77
C ARG A 175 -20.44 15.46 32.91
N LYS A 176 -21.71 15.83 32.98
CA LYS A 176 -22.10 17.00 33.76
C LYS A 176 -22.47 16.49 35.14
N GLY A 177 -21.53 16.59 36.08
CA GLY A 177 -21.78 16.40 37.47
C GLY A 177 -22.57 17.57 38.01
N CYS A 178 -23.63 17.26 38.71
CA CYS A 178 -24.36 18.16 39.59
C CYS A 178 -23.57 18.45 40.88
N CYS A 179 -23.82 19.61 41.39
CA CYS A 179 -23.56 20.28 42.67
C CYS A 179 -22.35 21.13 42.72
#